data_406bf3ce9a454a1a6a855793da732eef
#
_entry.id   406bf3ce9a454a1a6a855793da732eef
#
_cell.length_a   1.000
_cell.length_b   1.000
_cell.length_c   1.000
_cell.angle_alpha   90.00
_cell.angle_beta   90.00
_cell.angle_gamma   90.00
#
_symmetry.space_group_name_H-M   'P 1'
#
loop_
_entity.id
_entity.type
_entity.pdbx_description
1 polymer ?
#
loop_
_entity_poly.entity_id
_entity_poly.type
_entity_poly.pdbx_seq_one_letter_code
_entity_poly.pdbx_strand_id
1 'polypeptide(L)'
;MNIYEELENKFKIVYPDNPNATYVSILNYSDDLLKPFQRWFRYKEGYSIELVYKILEENNLSSGLVLDPFSGSGTTSLACNNRGIDSIGFEVNPFTFFLSSLKLNEFTAMEIYEFEENIN
;
A
#
# COMPACT_ATOMS: atom_id res chain seq x y z
N MET A 1 11.22 30.27 -19.65
CA MET A 1 11.25 29.20 -18.62
C MET A 1 10.07 28.32 -18.89
N ASN A 2 10.29 27.02 -18.98
CA ASN A 2 9.25 26.05 -19.19
C ASN A 2 8.46 25.91 -17.86
N ILE A 3 7.14 25.68 -17.92
CA ILE A 3 6.29 25.50 -16.74
C ILE A 3 6.81 24.36 -15.81
N TYR A 4 7.48 23.36 -16.38
CA TYR A 4 8.12 22.28 -15.63
C TYR A 4 9.31 22.79 -14.81
N GLU A 5 10.16 23.65 -15.38
CA GLU A 5 11.30 24.27 -14.67
C GLU A 5 10.83 25.20 -13.55
N GLU A 6 9.70 25.88 -13.76
CA GLU A 6 9.09 26.73 -12.74
C GLU A 6 8.54 25.90 -11.58
N LEU A 7 7.90 24.76 -11.88
CA LEU A 7 7.39 23.82 -10.87
C LEU A 7 8.53 23.13 -10.10
N GLU A 8 9.59 22.71 -10.79
CA GLU A 8 10.78 22.09 -10.15
C GLU A 8 11.48 23.08 -9.20
N ASN A 9 11.56 24.36 -9.58
CA ASN A 9 12.13 25.38 -8.69
C ASN A 9 11.24 25.73 -7.49
N LYS A 10 9.92 25.52 -7.63
CA LYS A 10 8.94 25.83 -6.58
C LYS A 10 8.79 24.69 -5.56
N PHE A 11 8.98 23.46 -6.00
CA PHE A 11 8.87 22.27 -5.15
C PHE A 11 10.22 21.57 -5.08
N LYS A 12 10.68 21.27 -3.86
CA LYS A 12 11.89 20.49 -3.66
C LYS A 12 11.64 19.06 -4.16
N ILE A 13 12.08 18.76 -5.37
CA ILE A 13 12.05 17.41 -5.92
C ILE A 13 13.25 16.65 -5.35
N VAL A 14 13.01 15.57 -4.63
CA VAL A 14 14.05 14.68 -4.13
C VAL A 14 14.10 13.47 -5.06
N TYR A 15 15.18 13.36 -5.82
CA TYR A 15 15.47 12.18 -6.62
C TYR A 15 16.15 11.12 -5.73
N PRO A 16 15.83 9.81 -5.87
CA PRO A 16 16.53 8.79 -5.13
C PRO A 16 18.00 8.74 -5.51
N ASP A 17 18.89 8.67 -4.54
CA ASP A 17 20.35 8.61 -4.73
C ASP A 17 20.83 7.35 -5.46
N ASN A 18 19.98 6.33 -5.57
CA ASN A 18 20.28 5.10 -6.28
C ASN A 18 19.75 5.17 -7.74
N PRO A 19 20.61 5.33 -8.75
CA PRO A 19 20.20 5.38 -10.15
C PRO A 19 19.55 4.09 -10.65
N ASN A 20 19.71 2.97 -9.93
CA ASN A 20 19.03 1.71 -10.23
C ASN A 20 17.71 1.52 -9.47
N ALA A 21 17.42 2.37 -8.49
CA ALA A 21 16.13 2.43 -7.84
C ALA A 21 15.18 3.27 -8.72
N THR A 22 14.85 2.74 -9.87
CA THR A 22 13.78 3.33 -10.65
C THR A 22 12.49 3.07 -9.89
N TYR A 23 11.79 4.14 -9.48
CA TYR A 23 10.42 4.02 -8.97
C TYR A 23 9.51 3.20 -9.90
N VAL A 24 9.88 3.10 -11.17
CA VAL A 24 9.18 2.30 -12.18
C VAL A 24 9.03 0.84 -11.77
N SER A 25 10.03 0.22 -11.16
CA SER A 25 9.95 -1.18 -10.74
C SER A 25 9.05 -1.37 -9.50
N ILE A 26 9.00 -0.40 -8.60
CA ILE A 26 8.18 -0.45 -7.38
C ILE A 26 6.83 0.24 -7.52
N LEU A 27 6.61 1.02 -8.59
CA LEU A 27 5.28 1.54 -8.94
C LEU A 27 4.38 0.45 -9.50
N ASN A 28 4.95 -0.62 -10.04
CA ASN A 28 4.17 -1.65 -10.70
C ASN A 28 3.63 -2.66 -9.67
N TYR A 29 2.33 -2.87 -9.69
CA TYR A 29 1.63 -3.87 -8.88
C TYR A 29 1.96 -5.32 -9.29
N SER A 30 2.66 -5.55 -10.40
CA SER A 30 2.87 -6.89 -10.96
C SER A 30 3.58 -7.85 -10.00
N ASP A 31 4.53 -7.36 -9.23
CA ASP A 31 5.29 -8.18 -8.29
C ASP A 31 4.49 -8.53 -7.02
N ASP A 32 3.45 -7.75 -6.73
CA ASP A 32 2.56 -7.96 -5.60
C ASP A 32 1.54 -9.09 -5.85
N LEU A 33 1.34 -9.52 -7.10
CA LEU A 33 0.44 -10.63 -7.44
C LEU A 33 0.81 -11.96 -6.78
N LEU A 34 2.05 -12.11 -6.33
CA LEU A 34 2.53 -13.29 -5.62
C LEU A 34 2.49 -13.10 -4.10
N LYS A 35 2.29 -11.89 -3.60
CA LYS A 35 2.31 -11.59 -2.16
C LYS A 35 0.96 -11.93 -1.49
N PRO A 36 0.98 -12.38 -0.24
CA PRO A 36 -0.23 -12.59 0.56
C PRO A 36 -1.13 -11.35 0.56
N PHE A 37 -2.43 -11.55 0.56
CA PHE A 37 -3.48 -10.55 0.49
C PHE A 37 -3.52 -9.74 -0.81
N GLN A 38 -2.39 -9.30 -1.34
CA GLN A 38 -2.29 -8.56 -2.60
C GLN A 38 -2.68 -9.40 -3.82
N ARG A 39 -2.43 -10.69 -3.80
CA ARG A 39 -2.79 -11.65 -4.86
C ARG A 39 -4.30 -11.94 -4.96
N TRP A 40 -5.11 -11.53 -4.01
CA TRP A 40 -6.56 -11.82 -4.01
C TRP A 40 -7.30 -11.12 -5.15
N PHE A 41 -6.85 -9.92 -5.50
CA PHE A 41 -7.45 -9.16 -6.59
C PHE A 41 -6.42 -8.26 -7.28
N ARG A 42 -6.35 -8.38 -8.61
CA ARG A 42 -5.48 -7.52 -9.42
C ARG A 42 -6.14 -6.16 -9.61
N TYR A 43 -5.72 -5.18 -8.84
CA TYR A 43 -6.16 -3.81 -8.95
C TYR A 43 -5.24 -3.04 -9.89
N LYS A 44 -5.76 -2.62 -11.07
CA LYS A 44 -4.93 -2.01 -12.13
C LYS A 44 -4.32 -0.68 -11.73
N GLU A 45 -5.04 0.10 -10.93
CA GLU A 45 -4.63 1.39 -10.40
C GLU A 45 -3.81 1.25 -9.11
N GLY A 46 -3.51 0.02 -8.73
CA GLY A 46 -2.72 -0.28 -7.55
C GLY A 46 -1.22 -0.04 -7.77
N TYR A 47 -0.56 0.34 -6.72
CA TYR A 47 0.89 0.43 -6.61
C TYR A 47 1.42 -0.69 -5.71
N SER A 48 2.73 -0.97 -5.82
CA SER A 48 3.37 -2.01 -5.02
C SER A 48 3.44 -1.63 -3.54
N ILE A 49 3.29 -2.62 -2.66
CA ILE A 49 3.50 -2.45 -1.22
C ILE A 49 4.93 -1.99 -0.89
N GLU A 50 5.90 -2.35 -1.73
CA GLU A 50 7.30 -1.91 -1.59
C GLU A 50 7.46 -0.40 -1.73
N LEU A 51 6.61 0.25 -2.55
CA LEU A 51 6.59 1.71 -2.65
C LEU A 51 6.26 2.34 -1.31
N VAL A 52 5.25 1.82 -0.62
CA VAL A 52 4.85 2.33 0.70
C VAL A 52 5.96 2.11 1.71
N TYR A 53 6.56 0.92 1.75
CA TYR A 53 7.68 0.64 2.65
C TYR A 53 8.83 1.61 2.42
N LYS A 54 9.18 1.87 1.17
CA LYS A 54 10.23 2.83 0.81
C LYS A 54 9.90 4.24 1.29
N ILE A 55 8.67 4.71 1.09
CA ILE A 55 8.23 6.04 1.55
C ILE A 55 8.31 6.13 3.09
N LEU A 56 7.86 5.11 3.81
CA LEU A 56 7.95 5.07 5.27
C LEU A 56 9.41 5.12 5.75
N GLU A 57 10.30 4.38 5.11
CA GLU A 57 11.73 4.31 5.43
C GLU A 57 12.44 5.65 5.14
N GLU A 58 12.23 6.23 3.96
CA GLU A 58 12.84 7.51 3.56
C GLU A 58 12.41 8.67 4.48
N ASN A 59 11.23 8.59 5.08
CA ASN A 59 10.75 9.57 6.03
C ASN A 59 10.97 9.19 7.50
N ASN A 60 11.67 8.08 7.77
CA ASN A 60 11.93 7.57 9.11
C ASN A 60 10.65 7.37 9.95
N LEU A 61 9.56 6.97 9.30
CA LEU A 61 8.27 6.75 9.94
C LEU A 61 8.21 5.32 10.50
N SER A 62 8.33 5.21 11.81
CA SER A 62 8.18 3.95 12.56
C SER A 62 6.99 3.95 13.51
N SER A 63 6.29 5.06 13.63
CA SER A 63 5.09 5.22 14.47
C SER A 63 4.30 6.44 14.00
N GLY A 64 3.07 6.59 14.50
CA GLY A 64 2.20 7.71 14.18
C GLY A 64 1.04 7.27 13.30
N LEU A 65 0.45 8.21 12.58
CA LEU A 65 -0.75 8.00 11.78
C LEU A 65 -0.50 8.37 10.32
N VAL A 66 -0.73 7.43 9.42
CA VAL A 66 -0.65 7.62 7.98
C VAL A 66 -2.05 7.81 7.41
N LEU A 67 -2.22 8.82 6.56
CA LEU A 67 -3.47 9.10 5.86
C LEU A 67 -3.32 8.77 4.37
N ASP A 68 -4.23 7.93 3.87
CA ASP A 68 -4.37 7.64 2.44
C ASP A 68 -5.78 8.06 1.97
N PRO A 69 -5.91 9.23 1.33
CA PRO A 69 -7.21 9.73 0.90
C PRO A 69 -7.80 9.00 -0.31
N PHE A 70 -7.04 8.09 -0.95
CA PHE A 70 -7.44 7.31 -2.12
C PHE A 70 -6.97 5.86 -2.00
N SER A 71 -7.39 5.18 -0.92
CA SER A 71 -6.79 3.93 -0.47
C SER A 71 -6.98 2.73 -1.42
N GLY A 72 -7.91 2.81 -2.36
CA GLY A 72 -8.15 1.76 -3.34
C GLY A 72 -8.28 0.39 -2.69
N SER A 73 -7.44 -0.55 -3.10
CA SER A 73 -7.43 -1.91 -2.54
C SER A 73 -6.71 -2.05 -1.19
N GLY A 74 -6.33 -0.93 -0.54
CA GLY A 74 -5.79 -0.91 0.82
C GLY A 74 -4.29 -1.24 0.94
N THR A 75 -3.50 -1.00 -0.09
CA THR A 75 -2.05 -1.28 -0.07
C THR A 75 -1.32 -0.49 1.01
N THR A 76 -1.62 0.81 1.15
CA THR A 76 -1.03 1.65 2.21
C THR A 76 -1.38 1.12 3.59
N SER A 77 -2.66 0.84 3.83
CA SER A 77 -3.11 0.34 5.12
C SER A 77 -2.50 -1.01 5.48
N LEU A 78 -2.38 -1.92 4.51
CA LEU A 78 -1.71 -3.20 4.71
C LEU A 78 -0.22 -3.03 5.03
N ALA A 79 0.48 -2.14 4.32
CA ALA A 79 1.88 -1.86 4.59
C ALA A 79 2.11 -1.27 5.99
N CYS A 80 1.24 -0.34 6.40
CA CYS A 80 1.27 0.25 7.73
C CYS A 80 1.00 -0.78 8.81
N ASN A 81 -0.04 -1.61 8.63
CA ASN A 81 -0.38 -2.70 9.56
C ASN A 81 0.79 -3.68 9.75
N ASN A 82 1.45 -4.08 8.66
CA ASN A 82 2.64 -4.95 8.71
C ASN A 82 3.84 -4.34 9.48
N ARG A 83 3.87 -3.02 9.61
CA ARG A 83 4.92 -2.26 10.34
C ARG A 83 4.47 -1.78 11.72
N GLY A 84 3.24 -2.09 12.14
CA GLY A 84 2.67 -1.61 13.41
C GLY A 84 2.43 -0.10 13.43
N ILE A 85 2.13 0.50 12.29
CA ILE A 85 1.85 1.93 12.13
C ILE A 85 0.35 2.10 11.91
N ASP A 86 -0.28 3.03 12.61
CA ASP A 86 -1.69 3.34 12.41
C ASP A 86 -1.94 3.98 11.05
N SER A 87 -3.07 3.67 10.44
CA SER A 87 -3.46 4.27 9.17
C SER A 87 -4.96 4.53 9.07
N ILE A 88 -5.31 5.57 8.30
CA ILE A 88 -6.68 5.87 7.90
C ILE A 88 -6.71 5.91 6.37
N GLY A 89 -7.56 5.09 5.76
CA GLY A 89 -7.82 5.09 4.33
C GLY A 89 -9.23 5.55 4.00
N PHE A 90 -9.38 6.31 2.92
CA PHE A 90 -10.68 6.66 2.36
C PHE A 90 -10.86 5.97 1.01
N GLU A 91 -11.99 5.31 0.81
CA GLU A 91 -12.33 4.65 -0.44
C GLU A 91 -13.84 4.79 -0.70
N VAL A 92 -14.20 5.30 -1.88
CA VAL A 92 -15.59 5.53 -2.28
C VAL A 92 -16.20 4.36 -3.03
N ASN A 93 -15.37 3.49 -3.62
CA ASN A 93 -15.84 2.29 -4.30
C ASN A 93 -16.14 1.20 -3.28
N PRO A 94 -17.41 0.74 -3.14
CA PRO A 94 -17.79 -0.22 -2.12
C PRO A 94 -17.08 -1.57 -2.27
N PHE A 95 -16.70 -1.98 -3.47
CA PHE A 95 -15.97 -3.24 -3.68
C PHE A 95 -14.53 -3.14 -3.18
N THR A 96 -13.79 -2.08 -3.54
CA THR A 96 -12.41 -1.90 -3.07
C THR A 96 -12.35 -1.58 -1.59
N PHE A 97 -13.35 -0.87 -1.04
CA PHE A 97 -13.52 -0.70 0.40
C PHE A 97 -13.68 -2.06 1.12
N PHE A 98 -14.58 -2.91 0.63
CA PHE A 98 -14.77 -4.26 1.15
C PHE A 98 -13.48 -5.07 1.09
N LEU A 99 -12.78 -5.06 -0.06
CA LEU A 99 -11.52 -5.77 -0.26
C LEU A 99 -10.42 -5.29 0.70
N SER A 100 -10.28 -3.98 0.87
CA SER A 100 -9.29 -3.42 1.80
C SER A 100 -9.60 -3.78 3.26
N SER A 101 -10.87 -3.77 3.64
CA SER A 101 -11.32 -4.17 4.98
C SER A 101 -11.02 -5.64 5.25
N LEU A 102 -11.23 -6.52 4.27
CA LEU A 102 -10.89 -7.95 4.41
C LEU A 102 -9.37 -8.18 4.60
N LYS A 103 -8.54 -7.42 3.92
CA LYS A 103 -7.08 -7.55 4.06
C LYS A 103 -6.56 -7.17 5.44
N LEU A 104 -7.31 -6.34 6.16
CA LEU A 104 -6.96 -5.85 7.49
C LEU A 104 -7.63 -6.63 8.62
N ASN A 105 -8.53 -7.57 8.29
CA ASN A 105 -9.14 -8.41 9.30
C ASN A 105 -8.13 -9.36 9.91
N GLU A 106 -8.14 -9.42 11.22
CA GLU A 106 -7.45 -10.44 12.00
C GLU A 106 -8.45 -11.55 12.32
N PHE A 107 -8.08 -12.78 12.00
CA PHE A 107 -8.85 -13.96 12.34
C PHE A 107 -8.22 -14.66 13.54
N THR A 108 -9.02 -15.03 14.51
CA THR A 108 -8.58 -15.83 15.63
C THR A 108 -8.29 -17.27 15.20
N ALA A 109 -7.44 -17.98 15.94
CA ALA A 109 -7.15 -19.38 15.67
C ALA A 109 -8.44 -20.26 15.69
N MET A 110 -9.44 -19.86 16.49
CA MET A 110 -10.72 -20.54 16.58
C MET A 110 -11.54 -20.38 15.30
N GLU A 111 -11.62 -19.16 14.76
CA GLU A 111 -12.34 -18.88 13.50
C GLU A 111 -11.67 -19.59 12.31
N ILE A 112 -10.33 -19.66 12.29
CA ILE A 112 -9.59 -20.41 11.26
C ILE A 112 -9.92 -21.91 11.38
N TYR A 113 -9.90 -22.47 12.58
CA TYR A 113 -10.22 -23.87 12.83
C TYR A 113 -11.66 -24.20 12.41
N GLU A 114 -12.64 -23.39 12.82
CA GLU A 114 -14.05 -23.57 12.43
C GLU A 114 -14.25 -23.50 10.92
N PHE A 115 -13.52 -22.62 10.24
CA PHE A 115 -13.55 -22.51 8.78
C PHE A 115 -12.99 -23.79 8.12
N GLU A 116 -11.86 -24.31 8.59
CA GLU A 116 -11.24 -25.54 8.07
C GLU A 116 -12.14 -26.76 8.25
N GLU A 117 -12.81 -26.90 9.39
CA GLU A 117 -13.76 -27.98 9.67
C GLU A 117 -15.01 -27.95 8.78
N ASN A 118 -15.44 -26.74 8.37
CA ASN A 118 -16.62 -26.56 7.52
C ASN A 118 -16.35 -26.72 6.02
N ILE A 119 -15.09 -26.77 5.58
CA ILE A 119 -14.70 -26.99 4.18
C ILE A 119 -14.54 -28.49 3.86
N ASN A 120 -14.29 -29.32 4.85
CA ASN A 120 -14.13 -30.79 4.71
C ASN A 120 -15.47 -31.49 4.84
#